data_07140e908655a302f27d45580212787f
#
_entry.id   07140e908655a302f27d45580212787f
#
_cell.length_a   1.000
_cell.length_b   1.000
_cell.length_c   1.000
_cell.angle_alpha   90.00
_cell.angle_beta   90.00
_cell.angle_gamma   90.00
#
_symmetry.space_group_name_H-M   'P 1'
#
loop_
_entity.id
_entity.type
_entity.pdbx_description
1 polymer ?
#
loop_
_entity_poly.entity_id
_entity_poly.type
_entity_poly.pdbx_seq_one_letter_code
_entity_poly.pdbx_strand_id
1 'polypeptide(L)'
;GKSTLLRTLCGFQPPLEGRMEMDGKDMAQLSRKEMSRSIGVVLTERPDVTDMRASDMVALGRTPYTGFWGRLGTEDRNRVDEARQRVGIGHLAHRMIHTLRDGERQKVMIAKALAQQTPVILLDEPTAFLDFPSKVETMRLLHRLAHESGKTVFLSTHDLETAIQL
;
A
#
# COMPACT_ATOMS: atom_id res chain seq x y z
N GLY A 1 11.33 -17.21 -0.76
CA GLY A 1 12.29 -16.18 -1.13
C GLY A 1 11.76 -14.75 -0.97
N LYS A 2 11.34 -14.08 -2.07
CA LYS A 2 11.00 -12.64 -2.08
C LYS A 2 9.86 -12.29 -1.11
N SER A 3 8.74 -12.98 -1.18
CA SER A 3 7.59 -12.74 -0.30
C SER A 3 7.89 -13.03 1.18
N THR A 4 8.76 -14.00 1.46
CA THR A 4 9.24 -14.29 2.81
C THR A 4 10.02 -13.09 3.36
N LEU A 5 10.94 -12.54 2.57
CA LEU A 5 11.71 -11.35 2.93
C LEU A 5 10.78 -10.17 3.22
N LEU A 6 9.82 -9.90 2.32
CA LEU A 6 8.85 -8.82 2.52
C LEU A 6 8.01 -9.01 3.79
N ARG A 7 7.52 -10.23 4.05
CA ARG A 7 6.77 -10.54 5.29
C ARG A 7 7.62 -10.32 6.54
N THR A 8 8.92 -10.63 6.46
CA THR A 8 9.85 -10.35 7.57
C THR A 8 10.02 -8.83 7.76
N LEU A 9 10.25 -8.08 6.67
CA LEU A 9 10.37 -6.62 6.71
C LEU A 9 9.09 -5.93 7.23
N CYS A 10 7.92 -6.50 6.97
CA CYS A 10 6.64 -6.01 7.50
C CYS A 10 6.39 -6.38 8.97
N GLY A 11 7.27 -7.15 9.60
CA GLY A 11 7.05 -7.64 10.96
C GLY A 11 5.98 -8.74 11.08
N PHE A 12 5.56 -9.37 9.96
CA PHE A 12 4.59 -10.47 9.99
C PHE A 12 5.21 -11.79 10.45
N GLN A 13 6.53 -11.88 10.42
CA GLN A 13 7.32 -12.99 10.93
C GLN A 13 8.67 -12.47 11.44
N PRO A 14 9.26 -13.12 12.46
CA PRO A 14 10.58 -12.72 12.95
C PRO A 14 11.68 -13.06 11.92
N PRO A 15 12.81 -12.32 11.91
CA PRO A 15 13.97 -12.72 11.13
C PRO A 15 14.55 -14.04 11.68
N LEU A 16 15.15 -14.82 10.80
CA LEU A 16 15.87 -16.05 11.20
C LEU A 16 17.11 -15.72 12.05
N GLU A 17 17.84 -14.70 11.63
CA GLU A 17 19.03 -14.17 12.29
C GLU A 17 19.15 -12.66 12.05
N GLY A 18 19.92 -11.98 12.91
CA GLY A 18 20.17 -10.56 12.80
C GLY A 18 19.05 -9.70 13.38
N ARG A 19 19.06 -8.42 13.04
CA ARG A 19 18.08 -7.43 13.48
C ARG A 19 17.66 -6.53 12.32
N MET A 20 16.47 -5.97 12.44
CA MET A 20 15.96 -4.97 11.51
C MET A 20 15.78 -3.66 12.26
N GLU A 21 16.29 -2.58 11.69
CA GLU A 21 16.18 -1.25 12.27
C GLU A 21 15.48 -0.31 11.30
N MET A 22 14.67 0.59 11.83
CA MET A 22 14.06 1.69 11.12
C MET A 22 14.30 2.98 11.90
N ASP A 23 14.95 3.96 11.26
CA ASP A 23 15.36 5.22 11.89
C ASP A 23 16.12 5.01 13.21
N GLY A 24 17.01 4.00 13.25
CA GLY A 24 17.84 3.65 14.42
C GLY A 24 17.09 2.93 15.53
N LYS A 25 15.83 2.56 15.35
CA LYS A 25 15.04 1.77 16.30
C LYS A 25 14.92 0.32 15.84
N ASP A 26 15.14 -0.61 16.75
CA ASP A 26 14.91 -2.03 16.50
C ASP A 26 13.42 -2.26 16.26
N MET A 27 13.09 -2.79 15.09
CA MET A 27 11.70 -3.06 14.70
C MET A 27 11.02 -4.10 15.60
N ALA A 28 11.78 -4.99 16.23
CA ALA A 28 11.24 -5.96 17.20
C ALA A 28 10.66 -5.27 18.45
N GLN A 29 11.09 -4.05 18.77
CA GLN A 29 10.63 -3.28 19.91
C GLN A 29 9.44 -2.36 19.57
N LEU A 30 9.07 -2.23 18.30
CA LEU A 30 7.95 -1.40 17.89
C LEU A 30 6.63 -2.09 18.22
N SER A 31 5.70 -1.33 18.81
CA SER A 31 4.31 -1.76 18.94
C SER A 31 3.66 -1.95 17.57
N ARG A 32 2.57 -2.72 17.50
CA ARG A 32 1.78 -2.87 16.26
C ARG A 32 1.33 -1.54 15.68
N LYS A 33 0.99 -0.58 16.54
CA LYS A 33 0.58 0.77 16.14
C LYS A 33 1.73 1.56 15.55
N GLU A 34 2.91 1.53 16.14
CA GLU A 34 4.13 2.17 15.62
C GLU A 34 4.51 1.55 14.27
N MET A 35 4.51 0.21 14.19
CA MET A 35 4.79 -0.50 12.94
C MET A 35 3.80 -0.09 11.83
N SER A 36 2.50 -0.02 12.12
CA SER A 36 1.47 0.38 11.15
C SER A 36 1.55 1.85 10.72
N ARG A 37 2.26 2.70 11.48
CA ARG A 37 2.56 4.08 11.12
C ARG A 37 3.90 4.24 10.40
N SER A 38 4.71 3.19 10.38
CA SER A 38 6.04 3.18 9.78
C SER A 38 6.06 2.52 8.41
N ILE A 39 5.28 1.46 8.21
CA ILE A 39 5.27 0.67 6.97
C ILE A 39 3.84 0.48 6.47
N GLY A 40 3.60 0.91 5.23
CA GLY A 40 2.42 0.55 4.46
C GLY A 40 2.70 -0.70 3.62
N VAL A 41 1.72 -1.58 3.46
CA VAL A 41 1.89 -2.84 2.76
C VAL A 41 0.80 -3.04 1.72
N VAL A 42 1.21 -3.45 0.52
CA VAL A 42 0.33 -3.92 -0.55
C VAL A 42 0.75 -5.35 -0.90
N LEU A 43 -0.10 -6.31 -0.54
CA LEU A 43 0.15 -7.73 -0.82
C LEU A 43 -0.46 -8.14 -2.16
N THR A 44 0.07 -9.21 -2.74
CA THR A 44 -0.44 -9.84 -3.96
C THR A 44 -1.84 -10.44 -3.75
N GLU A 45 -2.15 -10.83 -2.52
CA GLU A 45 -3.45 -11.43 -2.17
C GLU A 45 -4.58 -10.44 -2.39
N ARG A 46 -5.63 -10.92 -3.09
CA ARG A 46 -6.83 -10.12 -3.30
C ARG A 46 -7.67 -10.12 -2.01
N PRO A 47 -8.05 -8.95 -1.49
CA PRO A 47 -8.95 -8.92 -0.36
C PRO A 47 -10.30 -9.51 -0.78
N ASP A 48 -10.75 -10.52 -0.05
CA ASP A 48 -12.08 -11.11 -0.24
C ASP A 48 -13.14 -10.23 0.44
N VAL A 49 -13.42 -9.09 -0.19
CA VAL A 49 -14.43 -8.12 0.25
C VAL A 49 -15.44 -7.86 -0.85
N THR A 50 -16.66 -8.32 -0.63
CA THR A 50 -17.73 -8.19 -1.62
C THR A 50 -18.51 -6.88 -1.49
N ASP A 51 -18.76 -6.41 -0.27
CA ASP A 51 -19.66 -5.29 0.01
C ASP A 51 -18.95 -4.02 0.48
N MET A 52 -17.82 -3.70 -0.13
CA MET A 52 -17.04 -2.51 0.22
C MET A 52 -16.81 -1.62 -1.00
N ARG A 53 -16.99 -0.30 -0.83
CA ARG A 53 -16.68 0.69 -1.87
C ARG A 53 -15.19 0.97 -1.92
N ALA A 54 -14.72 1.45 -3.07
CA ALA A 54 -13.33 1.85 -3.24
C ALA A 54 -12.90 2.94 -2.23
N SER A 55 -13.76 3.93 -1.95
CA SER A 55 -13.52 4.94 -0.92
C SER A 55 -13.34 4.35 0.48
N ASP A 56 -14.16 3.35 0.83
CA ASP A 56 -14.10 2.72 2.14
C ASP A 56 -12.82 1.88 2.30
N MET A 57 -12.42 1.19 1.23
CA MET A 57 -11.15 0.47 1.20
C MET A 57 -9.95 1.41 1.42
N VAL A 58 -9.92 2.57 0.76
CA VAL A 58 -8.86 3.57 0.96
C VAL A 58 -8.89 4.10 2.40
N ALA A 59 -10.08 4.33 2.95
CA ALA A 59 -10.28 4.80 4.32
C ALA A 59 -9.73 3.85 5.39
N LEU A 60 -9.68 2.53 5.12
CA LEU A 60 -9.03 1.56 6.00
C LEU A 60 -7.54 1.86 6.22
N GLY A 61 -6.90 2.58 5.29
CA GLY A 61 -5.52 3.07 5.47
C GLY A 61 -5.37 4.00 6.68
N ARG A 62 -6.44 4.60 7.15
CA ARG A 62 -6.43 5.49 8.33
C ARG A 62 -6.61 4.77 9.66
N THR A 63 -6.84 3.45 9.67
CA THR A 63 -7.02 2.65 10.90
C THR A 63 -5.96 2.91 11.98
N PRO A 64 -4.66 3.11 11.69
CA PRO A 64 -3.65 3.40 12.71
C PRO A 64 -3.85 4.74 13.43
N TYR A 65 -4.68 5.62 12.90
CA TYR A 65 -4.92 6.98 13.41
C TYR A 65 -6.32 7.16 13.99
N THR A 66 -7.27 6.29 13.64
CA THR A 66 -8.62 6.32 14.20
C THR A 66 -8.62 5.77 15.63
N GLY A 67 -9.51 6.30 16.47
CA GLY A 67 -9.69 5.80 17.82
C GLY A 67 -10.44 4.47 17.87
N PHE A 68 -10.78 4.03 19.07
CA PHE A 68 -11.48 2.75 19.35
C PHE A 68 -12.75 2.54 18.48
N TRP A 69 -13.48 3.61 18.20
CA TRP A 69 -14.72 3.58 17.40
C TRP A 69 -14.48 3.62 15.88
N GLY A 70 -13.25 3.70 15.41
CA GLY A 70 -12.92 3.71 13.98
C GLY A 70 -13.46 4.93 13.21
N ARG A 71 -13.87 6.00 13.88
CA ARG A 71 -14.44 7.18 13.23
C ARG A 71 -13.37 8.02 12.58
N LEU A 72 -13.58 8.34 11.30
CA LEU A 72 -12.71 9.24 10.54
C LEU A 72 -12.96 10.69 10.94
N GLY A 73 -11.91 11.37 11.39
CA GLY A 73 -11.91 12.82 11.56
C GLY A 73 -11.84 13.56 10.23
N THR A 74 -11.86 14.89 10.28
CA THR A 74 -11.73 15.75 9.09
C THR A 74 -10.37 15.54 8.42
N GLU A 75 -9.29 15.45 9.19
CA GLU A 75 -7.95 15.19 8.66
C GLU A 75 -7.87 13.83 7.95
N ASP A 76 -8.45 12.79 8.54
CA ASP A 76 -8.46 11.46 7.92
C ASP A 76 -9.16 11.46 6.57
N ARG A 77 -10.31 12.16 6.46
CA ARG A 77 -11.04 12.30 5.19
C ARG A 77 -10.21 13.03 4.15
N ASN A 78 -9.54 14.12 4.54
CA ASN A 78 -8.65 14.87 3.65
C ASN A 78 -7.50 13.98 3.14
N ARG A 79 -6.91 13.13 3.99
CA ARG A 79 -5.85 12.19 3.60
C ARG A 79 -6.35 11.09 2.64
N VAL A 80 -7.56 10.61 2.87
CA VAL A 80 -8.21 9.65 1.94
C VAL A 80 -8.43 10.31 0.58
N ASP A 81 -8.94 11.53 0.54
CA ASP A 81 -9.20 12.26 -0.69
C ASP A 81 -7.89 12.59 -1.43
N GLU A 82 -6.86 13.04 -0.72
CA GLU A 82 -5.53 13.26 -1.27
C GLU A 82 -4.95 11.98 -1.91
N ALA A 83 -5.02 10.86 -1.20
CA ALA A 83 -4.54 9.58 -1.70
C ALA A 83 -5.27 9.15 -2.99
N ARG A 84 -6.59 9.32 -3.03
CA ARG A 84 -7.41 9.01 -4.21
C ARG A 84 -7.04 9.89 -5.41
N GLN A 85 -6.82 11.19 -5.18
CA GLN A 85 -6.42 12.13 -6.22
C GLN A 85 -5.04 11.80 -6.78
N ARG A 86 -4.05 11.55 -5.91
CA ARG A 86 -2.67 11.20 -6.32
C ARG A 86 -2.61 9.93 -7.16
N VAL A 87 -3.47 8.98 -6.88
CA VAL A 87 -3.55 7.71 -7.61
C VAL A 87 -4.47 7.79 -8.83
N GLY A 88 -5.27 8.86 -8.97
CA GLY A 88 -6.17 9.07 -10.10
C GLY A 88 -7.44 8.23 -10.06
N ILE A 89 -7.92 7.85 -8.87
CA ILE A 89 -9.10 6.98 -8.70
C ILE A 89 -10.32 7.71 -8.13
N GLY A 90 -10.36 9.03 -8.18
CA GLY A 90 -11.49 9.81 -7.66
C GLY A 90 -12.84 9.37 -8.24
N HIS A 91 -12.89 9.05 -9.54
CA HIS A 91 -14.08 8.57 -10.25
C HIS A 91 -14.55 7.18 -9.82
N LEU A 92 -13.72 6.40 -9.13
CA LEU A 92 -14.04 5.06 -8.65
C LEU A 92 -14.59 5.05 -7.21
N ALA A 93 -14.62 6.19 -6.52
CA ALA A 93 -14.90 6.27 -5.08
C ALA A 93 -16.13 5.49 -4.63
N HIS A 94 -17.22 5.55 -5.39
CA HIS A 94 -18.50 4.93 -5.04
C HIS A 94 -18.69 3.53 -5.63
N ARG A 95 -17.76 3.05 -6.46
CA ARG A 95 -17.83 1.72 -7.04
C ARG A 95 -17.47 0.65 -6.01
N MET A 96 -18.16 -0.49 -6.11
CA MET A 96 -17.86 -1.65 -5.28
C MET A 96 -16.55 -2.31 -5.73
N ILE A 97 -15.72 -2.72 -4.79
CA ILE A 97 -14.39 -3.33 -5.04
C ILE A 97 -14.49 -4.52 -6.01
N HIS A 98 -15.48 -5.38 -5.83
CA HIS A 98 -15.64 -6.57 -6.66
C HIS A 98 -15.99 -6.26 -8.12
N THR A 99 -16.49 -5.04 -8.43
CA THR A 99 -16.83 -4.60 -9.79
C THR A 99 -15.65 -3.94 -10.51
N LEU A 100 -14.53 -3.73 -9.83
CA LEU A 100 -13.36 -3.10 -10.39
C LEU A 100 -12.54 -4.09 -11.22
N ARG A 101 -11.92 -3.59 -12.29
CA ARG A 101 -10.90 -4.32 -13.04
C ARG A 101 -9.65 -4.47 -12.18
N ASP A 102 -8.81 -5.45 -12.50
CA ASP A 102 -7.61 -5.73 -11.70
C ASP A 102 -6.69 -4.52 -11.55
N GLY A 103 -6.43 -3.75 -12.62
CA GLY A 103 -5.64 -2.51 -12.55
C GLY A 103 -6.29 -1.41 -11.70
N GLU A 104 -7.62 -1.25 -11.79
CA GLU A 104 -8.36 -0.29 -10.95
C GLU A 104 -8.30 -0.70 -9.47
N ARG A 105 -8.48 -2.00 -9.20
CA ARG A 105 -8.38 -2.55 -7.84
C ARG A 105 -6.98 -2.37 -7.28
N GLN A 106 -5.94 -2.63 -8.06
CA GLN A 106 -4.55 -2.41 -7.66
C GLN A 106 -4.29 -0.95 -7.27
N LYS A 107 -4.79 0.00 -8.05
CA LYS A 107 -4.71 1.43 -7.71
C LYS A 107 -5.42 1.75 -6.39
N VAL A 108 -6.56 1.15 -6.11
CA VAL A 108 -7.26 1.31 -4.82
C VAL A 108 -6.40 0.80 -3.66
N MET A 109 -5.72 -0.33 -3.82
CA MET A 109 -4.83 -0.87 -2.78
C MET A 109 -3.60 0.03 -2.57
N ILE A 110 -3.02 0.60 -3.63
CA ILE A 110 -1.93 1.57 -3.54
C ILE A 110 -2.44 2.85 -2.84
N ALA A 111 -3.62 3.35 -3.17
CA ALA A 111 -4.21 4.51 -2.51
C ALA A 111 -4.45 4.27 -1.01
N LYS A 112 -4.89 3.06 -0.62
CA LYS A 112 -5.01 2.67 0.79
C LYS A 112 -3.66 2.77 1.52
N ALA A 113 -2.59 2.23 0.94
CA ALA A 113 -1.26 2.30 1.51
C ALA A 113 -0.75 3.76 1.58
N LEU A 114 -1.08 4.58 0.59
CA LEU A 114 -0.73 6.00 0.57
C LEU A 114 -1.48 6.80 1.65
N ALA A 115 -2.78 6.51 1.86
CA ALA A 115 -3.60 7.14 2.90
C ALA A 115 -3.09 6.83 4.33
N GLN A 116 -2.38 5.72 4.50
CA GLN A 116 -1.75 5.35 5.77
C GLN A 116 -0.59 6.29 6.17
N GLN A 117 -0.05 7.07 5.23
CA GLN A 117 1.00 8.08 5.46
C GLN A 117 2.27 7.53 6.11
N THR A 118 2.68 6.37 5.72
CA THR A 118 3.94 5.77 6.19
C THR A 118 5.14 6.28 5.38
N PRO A 119 6.34 6.37 5.97
CA PRO A 119 7.56 6.70 5.24
C PRO A 119 7.98 5.60 4.26
N VAL A 120 7.63 4.36 4.52
CA VAL A 120 7.96 3.20 3.70
C VAL A 120 6.68 2.53 3.18
N ILE A 121 6.66 2.15 1.90
CA ILE A 121 5.61 1.32 1.31
C ILE A 121 6.27 0.08 0.70
N LEU A 122 5.83 -1.09 1.17
CA LEU A 122 6.27 -2.39 0.65
C LEU A 122 5.18 -2.97 -0.24
N LEU A 123 5.54 -3.41 -1.45
CA LEU A 123 4.61 -4.02 -2.38
C LEU A 123 5.12 -5.40 -2.82
N ASP A 124 4.29 -6.41 -2.63
CA ASP A 124 4.58 -7.77 -3.10
C ASP A 124 3.91 -7.99 -4.45
N GLU A 125 4.73 -8.12 -5.51
CA GLU A 125 4.31 -8.37 -6.88
C GLU A 125 3.16 -7.44 -7.36
N PRO A 126 3.31 -6.09 -7.28
CA PRO A 126 2.21 -5.15 -7.50
C PRO A 126 1.64 -5.17 -8.92
N THR A 127 2.30 -5.83 -9.84
CA THR A 127 1.87 -5.99 -11.25
C THR A 127 1.36 -7.39 -11.57
N ALA A 128 1.30 -8.29 -10.57
CA ALA A 128 0.75 -9.63 -10.78
C ALA A 128 -0.71 -9.54 -11.26
N PHE A 129 -1.06 -10.42 -12.20
CA PHE A 129 -2.41 -10.53 -12.79
C PHE A 129 -2.89 -9.30 -13.59
N LEU A 130 -2.03 -8.30 -13.84
CA LEU A 130 -2.37 -7.15 -14.65
C LEU A 130 -2.05 -7.41 -16.12
N ASP A 131 -2.84 -6.84 -17.02
CA ASP A 131 -2.51 -6.72 -18.42
C ASP A 131 -1.32 -5.75 -18.62
N PHE A 132 -0.66 -5.80 -19.76
CA PHE A 132 0.54 -5.00 -20.01
C PHE A 132 0.33 -3.49 -19.82
N PRO A 133 -0.73 -2.85 -20.36
CA PRO A 133 -0.99 -1.43 -20.12
C PRO A 133 -1.11 -1.09 -18.64
N SER A 134 -1.86 -1.89 -17.87
CA SER A 134 -2.04 -1.69 -16.43
C SER A 134 -0.75 -1.89 -15.63
N LYS A 135 0.14 -2.81 -16.06
CA LYS A 135 1.48 -2.98 -15.47
C LYS A 135 2.30 -1.71 -15.60
N VAL A 136 2.41 -1.20 -16.82
CA VAL A 136 3.18 0.02 -17.11
C VAL A 136 2.63 1.21 -16.32
N GLU A 137 1.31 1.37 -16.30
CA GLU A 137 0.67 2.45 -15.56
C GLU A 137 0.91 2.34 -14.04
N THR A 138 0.83 1.14 -13.49
CA THR A 138 1.10 0.88 -12.06
C THR A 138 2.56 1.20 -11.73
N MET A 139 3.52 0.76 -12.52
CA MET A 139 4.93 1.04 -12.29
C MET A 139 5.26 2.52 -12.39
N ARG A 140 4.70 3.24 -13.37
CA ARG A 140 4.83 4.70 -13.47
C ARG A 140 4.26 5.42 -12.28
N LEU A 141 3.12 4.97 -11.77
CA LEU A 141 2.53 5.49 -10.54
C LEU A 141 3.46 5.31 -9.35
N LEU A 142 4.02 4.12 -9.15
CA LEU A 142 4.93 3.81 -8.05
C LEU A 142 6.22 4.64 -8.14
N HIS A 143 6.80 4.77 -9.34
CA HIS A 143 7.96 5.62 -9.58
C HIS A 143 7.67 7.09 -9.20
N ARG A 144 6.56 7.64 -9.67
CA ARG A 144 6.14 9.00 -9.32
C ARG A 144 5.94 9.18 -7.82
N LEU A 145 5.28 8.23 -7.14
CA LEU A 145 5.07 8.30 -5.70
C LEU A 145 6.40 8.28 -4.92
N ALA A 146 7.38 7.48 -5.35
CA ALA A 146 8.69 7.46 -4.72
C ALA A 146 9.42 8.80 -4.83
N HIS A 147 9.37 9.43 -6.00
CA HIS A 147 10.12 10.68 -6.25
C HIS A 147 9.42 11.93 -5.72
N GLU A 148 8.09 12.02 -5.87
CA GLU A 148 7.34 13.23 -5.50
C GLU A 148 6.93 13.26 -4.02
N SER A 149 6.84 12.11 -3.35
CA SER A 149 6.34 12.03 -1.98
C SER A 149 7.45 11.87 -0.93
N GLY A 150 8.72 11.77 -1.33
CA GLY A 150 9.82 11.50 -0.41
C GLY A 150 9.70 10.18 0.34
N LYS A 151 8.94 9.22 -0.21
CA LYS A 151 8.70 7.91 0.39
C LYS A 151 9.67 6.87 -0.16
N THR A 152 10.06 5.94 0.68
CA THR A 152 10.76 4.74 0.22
C THR A 152 9.73 3.74 -0.29
N VAL A 153 9.81 3.40 -1.57
CA VAL A 153 8.98 2.37 -2.19
C VAL A 153 9.85 1.15 -2.46
N PHE A 154 9.54 0.05 -1.80
CA PHE A 154 10.23 -1.22 -1.98
C PHE A 154 9.24 -2.24 -2.56
N LEU A 155 9.57 -2.81 -3.70
CA LEU A 155 8.70 -3.77 -4.38
C LEU A 155 9.44 -5.06 -4.74
N SER A 156 8.73 -6.18 -4.68
CA SER A 156 9.16 -7.42 -5.31
C SER A 156 8.53 -7.53 -6.70
N THR A 157 9.26 -8.05 -7.67
CA THR A 157 8.72 -8.37 -8.98
C THR A 157 9.51 -9.50 -9.62
N HIS A 158 8.85 -10.23 -10.51
CA HIS A 158 9.49 -11.15 -11.45
C HIS A 158 9.51 -10.57 -12.88
N ASP A 159 8.87 -9.43 -13.11
CA ASP A 159 8.79 -8.71 -14.37
C ASP A 159 9.89 -7.63 -14.42
N LEU A 160 11.12 -8.05 -14.65
CA LEU A 160 12.28 -7.15 -14.65
C LEU A 160 12.25 -6.18 -15.84
N GLU A 161 11.71 -6.58 -16.97
CA GLU A 161 11.65 -5.70 -18.16
C GLU A 161 10.82 -4.45 -17.87
N THR A 162 9.64 -4.63 -17.29
CA THR A 162 8.78 -3.50 -16.90
C THR A 162 9.40 -2.67 -15.77
N ALA A 163 10.20 -3.26 -14.89
CA ALA A 163 10.80 -2.54 -13.77
C ALA A 163 12.02 -1.70 -14.16
N ILE A 164 12.76 -2.09 -15.21
CA ILE A 164 14.01 -1.41 -15.65
C ILE A 164 13.71 -0.28 -16.65
N GLN A 165 12.61 -0.37 -17.38
CA GLN A 165 12.23 0.62 -18.41
C GLN A 165 11.61 1.91 -17.85
N LEU A 166 11.49 2.04 -16.56
CA LEU A 166 10.85 3.15 -15.85
C LEU A 166 11.80 3.86 -14.89
#